data_a409d2b7c2fee352bf529c9e347b09bc
#
_entry.id   a409d2b7c2fee352bf529c9e347b09bc
#
_cell.length_a   1.000
_cell.length_b   1.000
_cell.length_c   1.000
_cell.angle_alpha   90.00
_cell.angle_beta   90.00
_cell.angle_gamma   90.00
#
_symmetry.space_group_name_H-M   'P 1'
#
loop_
_entity.id
_entity.type
_entity.pdbx_description
1 polymer ?
#
loop_
_entity_poly.entity_id
_entity_poly.type
_entity_poly.pdbx_seq_one_letter_code
_entity_poly.pdbx_strand_id
1 'polypeptide(L)'
;SSDSLGTYERDGDLFEVAGLIDKSKRLVRVSKNFPQETQNFTAAHELGHAILHKQSVLHRDKPIDGSATTPRNPEEIQADKFATYFLMPMKLIQDVFLELFEIPKVIVNENTVLAIRGGSVVALREKCKNLRGLSRELSSTDFFGGKSFKTLAKIFGVSIETMAIRLEEIGLVEY
;
A
#
# COMPACT_ATOMS: atom_id res chain seq x y z
N SER A 1 20.32 -18.30 -11.23
CA SER A 1 20.38 -17.15 -10.32
C SER A 1 19.25 -17.29 -9.33
N SER A 2 19.54 -17.31 -8.02
CA SER A 2 18.49 -17.31 -7.02
C SER A 2 17.84 -15.94 -7.04
N ASP A 3 16.50 -15.91 -7.15
CA ASP A 3 15.73 -14.67 -7.09
C ASP A 3 15.63 -14.12 -5.64
N SER A 4 16.14 -14.88 -4.65
CA SER A 4 16.25 -14.52 -3.23
C SER A 4 17.48 -13.65 -2.96
N LEU A 5 17.33 -12.65 -2.10
CA LEU A 5 18.39 -11.79 -1.59
C LEU A 5 19.02 -12.32 -0.28
N GLY A 6 18.60 -13.50 0.17
CA GLY A 6 19.02 -14.13 1.42
C GLY A 6 17.96 -14.01 2.53
N THR A 7 18.28 -14.60 3.69
CA THR A 7 17.42 -14.60 4.87
C THR A 7 18.16 -13.98 6.05
N TYR A 8 17.40 -13.47 7.02
CA TYR A 8 17.89 -13.06 8.33
C TYR A 8 17.01 -13.68 9.42
N GLU A 9 17.61 -13.93 10.59
CA GLU A 9 16.91 -14.47 11.75
C GLU A 9 16.48 -13.35 12.69
N ARG A 10 15.24 -13.45 13.20
CA ARG A 10 14.71 -12.56 14.22
C ARG A 10 13.73 -13.34 15.12
N ASP A 11 13.93 -13.25 16.43
CA ASP A 11 13.07 -13.87 17.45
C ASP A 11 12.88 -15.40 17.23
N GLY A 12 13.88 -16.07 16.58
CA GLY A 12 13.87 -17.49 16.26
C GLY A 12 13.21 -17.83 14.91
N ASP A 13 12.68 -16.85 14.19
CA ASP A 13 12.08 -17.03 12.87
C ASP A 13 13.02 -16.53 11.77
N LEU A 14 13.02 -17.24 10.61
CA LEU A 14 13.76 -16.88 9.41
C LEU A 14 12.88 -16.04 8.48
N PHE A 15 13.35 -14.84 8.14
CA PHE A 15 12.68 -13.93 7.23
C PHE A 15 13.50 -13.72 5.96
N GLU A 16 12.84 -13.66 4.80
CA GLU A 16 13.48 -13.33 3.56
C GLU A 16 13.72 -11.81 3.45
N VAL A 17 14.89 -11.44 2.91
CA VAL A 17 15.23 -10.03 2.63
C VAL A 17 14.44 -9.56 1.41
N ALA A 18 13.59 -8.55 1.58
CA ALA A 18 12.76 -8.01 0.50
C ALA A 18 13.54 -7.08 -0.42
N GLY A 19 14.41 -6.23 0.14
CA GLY A 19 15.23 -5.26 -0.60
C GLY A 19 16.62 -5.08 0.00
N LEU A 20 17.53 -4.59 -0.83
CA LEU A 20 18.88 -4.20 -0.46
C LEU A 20 19.30 -2.98 -1.26
N ILE A 21 19.89 -1.99 -0.60
CA ILE A 21 20.53 -0.86 -1.26
C ILE A 21 22.05 -0.90 -1.06
N ASP A 22 22.80 -0.79 -2.16
CA ASP A 22 24.24 -0.54 -2.17
C ASP A 22 24.50 0.85 -2.76
N LYS A 23 24.64 1.84 -1.91
CA LYS A 23 24.86 3.24 -2.32
C LYS A 23 26.19 3.44 -3.02
N SER A 24 27.22 2.66 -2.68
CA SER A 24 28.55 2.75 -3.31
C SER A 24 28.47 2.38 -4.79
N LYS A 25 27.64 1.40 -5.12
CA LYS A 25 27.39 0.92 -6.48
C LYS A 25 26.16 1.56 -7.14
N ARG A 26 25.44 2.43 -6.43
CA ARG A 26 24.15 3.00 -6.88
C ARG A 26 23.18 1.91 -7.35
N LEU A 27 23.11 0.83 -6.60
CA LEU A 27 22.35 -0.37 -6.95
C LEU A 27 21.28 -0.66 -5.89
N VAL A 28 20.04 -0.79 -6.32
CA VAL A 28 18.93 -1.34 -5.54
C VAL A 28 18.63 -2.73 -6.07
N ARG A 29 18.47 -3.69 -5.17
CA ARG A 29 18.04 -5.06 -5.48
C ARG A 29 16.74 -5.32 -4.74
N VAL A 30 15.78 -5.94 -5.41
CA VAL A 30 14.49 -6.34 -4.85
C VAL A 30 14.31 -7.83 -5.09
N SER A 31 13.90 -8.57 -4.06
CA SER A 31 13.62 -10.01 -4.19
C SER A 31 12.39 -10.22 -5.07
N LYS A 32 12.48 -11.17 -6.01
CA LYS A 32 11.38 -11.56 -6.89
C LYS A 32 10.45 -12.59 -6.27
N ASN A 33 10.75 -13.07 -5.07
CA ASN A 33 9.92 -14.06 -4.37
C ASN A 33 8.66 -13.45 -3.74
N PHE A 34 8.57 -12.11 -3.71
CA PHE A 34 7.41 -11.39 -3.22
C PHE A 34 6.43 -11.02 -4.34
N PRO A 35 5.12 -10.80 -4.01
CA PRO A 35 4.15 -10.25 -4.96
C PRO A 35 4.63 -8.93 -5.57
N GLN A 36 4.20 -8.63 -6.80
CA GLN A 36 4.66 -7.45 -7.54
C GLN A 36 4.43 -6.13 -6.80
N GLU A 37 3.31 -6.01 -6.10
CA GLU A 37 2.99 -4.84 -5.28
C GLU A 37 3.96 -4.65 -4.11
N THR A 38 4.43 -5.75 -3.50
CA THR A 38 5.47 -5.72 -2.47
C THR A 38 6.81 -5.31 -3.08
N GLN A 39 7.15 -5.86 -4.25
CA GLN A 39 8.37 -5.48 -4.96
C GLN A 39 8.38 -3.98 -5.31
N ASN A 40 7.25 -3.44 -5.79
CA ASN A 40 7.12 -2.02 -6.12
C ASN A 40 7.33 -1.13 -4.89
N PHE A 41 6.68 -1.49 -3.77
CA PHE A 41 6.80 -0.73 -2.52
C PHE A 41 8.23 -0.80 -1.99
N THR A 42 8.84 -1.98 -1.96
CA THR A 42 10.24 -2.18 -1.53
C THR A 42 11.20 -1.36 -2.40
N ALA A 43 11.04 -1.38 -3.72
CA ALA A 43 11.89 -0.58 -4.62
C ALA A 43 11.79 0.92 -4.34
N ALA A 44 10.58 1.43 -4.11
CA ALA A 44 10.34 2.83 -3.77
C ALA A 44 10.89 3.19 -2.38
N HIS A 45 10.80 2.30 -1.40
CA HIS A 45 11.33 2.45 -0.05
C HIS A 45 12.86 2.53 -0.08
N GLU A 46 13.55 1.62 -0.78
CA GLU A 46 15.01 1.66 -0.96
C GLU A 46 15.46 2.94 -1.69
N LEU A 47 14.66 3.40 -2.66
CA LEU A 47 14.91 4.69 -3.30
C LEU A 47 14.79 5.85 -2.29
N GLY A 48 13.83 5.77 -1.36
CA GLY A 48 13.70 6.71 -0.24
C GLY A 48 14.96 6.77 0.61
N HIS A 49 15.52 5.62 1.01
CA HIS A 49 16.80 5.56 1.70
C HIS A 49 17.96 6.13 0.87
N ALA A 50 17.97 5.91 -0.43
CA ALA A 50 19.00 6.46 -1.30
C ALA A 50 19.01 7.99 -1.33
N ILE A 51 17.81 8.60 -1.35
CA ILE A 51 17.63 10.04 -1.54
C ILE A 51 17.71 10.79 -0.19
N LEU A 52 17.07 10.27 0.85
CA LEU A 52 16.86 10.99 2.11
C LEU A 52 17.99 10.80 3.12
N HIS A 53 18.68 9.65 3.11
CA HIS A 53 19.61 9.28 4.16
C HIS A 53 21.05 9.24 3.65
N LYS A 54 22.00 9.78 4.42
CA LYS A 54 23.42 9.85 4.04
C LYS A 54 24.20 8.58 4.36
N GLN A 55 23.69 7.72 5.23
CA GLN A 55 24.42 6.55 5.72
C GLN A 55 24.61 5.52 4.61
N SER A 56 25.86 4.96 4.54
CA SER A 56 26.29 3.96 3.56
C SER A 56 26.05 2.52 4.02
N VAL A 57 25.20 2.31 5.02
CA VAL A 57 24.93 0.98 5.57
C VAL A 57 23.96 0.24 4.65
N LEU A 58 24.27 -1.03 4.38
CA LEU A 58 23.34 -1.97 3.76
C LEU A 58 22.11 -2.12 4.66
N HIS A 59 21.01 -1.46 4.30
CA HIS A 59 19.74 -1.68 4.95
C HIS A 59 19.13 -2.98 4.40
N ARG A 60 18.71 -3.85 5.32
CA ARG A 60 17.98 -5.08 5.00
C ARG A 60 16.54 -4.87 5.40
N ASP A 61 15.67 -4.65 4.42
CA ASP A 61 14.28 -4.39 4.68
C ASP A 61 13.47 -5.64 4.92
N LYS A 62 12.55 -5.49 5.86
CA LYS A 62 11.53 -6.46 6.21
C LYS A 62 10.27 -6.17 5.41
N PRO A 63 9.54 -7.20 4.96
CA PRO A 63 8.19 -6.99 4.47
C PRO A 63 7.36 -6.26 5.54
N ILE A 64 6.56 -5.28 5.14
CA ILE A 64 5.66 -4.56 6.05
C ILE A 64 4.47 -5.48 6.35
N ASP A 65 4.51 -6.15 7.49
CA ASP A 65 3.43 -7.06 7.95
C ASP A 65 2.41 -6.41 8.89
N GLY A 66 2.60 -5.12 9.22
CA GLY A 66 1.70 -4.39 10.11
C GLY A 66 1.82 -4.76 11.60
N SER A 67 2.67 -5.72 11.98
CA SER A 67 2.75 -6.28 13.34
C SER A 67 3.78 -5.63 14.27
N ALA A 68 4.32 -4.45 13.93
CA ALA A 68 5.44 -3.84 14.65
C ALA A 68 5.06 -3.35 16.05
N THR A 69 5.40 -4.13 17.06
CA THR A 69 5.37 -3.75 18.49
C THR A 69 6.64 -3.00 18.95
N THR A 70 7.68 -2.93 18.12
CA THR A 70 8.94 -2.24 18.40
C THR A 70 8.94 -0.82 17.80
N PRO A 71 9.51 0.20 18.49
CA PRO A 71 9.69 1.52 17.92
C PRO A 71 10.46 1.43 16.59
N ARG A 72 9.86 1.89 15.51
CA ARG A 72 10.51 1.93 14.20
C ARG A 72 11.57 3.03 14.18
N ASN A 73 12.70 2.76 13.55
CA ASN A 73 13.71 3.76 13.27
C ASN A 73 13.09 4.94 12.50
N PRO A 74 13.34 6.21 12.87
CA PRO A 74 12.87 7.38 12.11
C PRO A 74 13.20 7.35 10.62
N GLU A 75 14.34 6.80 10.22
CA GLU A 75 14.74 6.66 8.82
C GLU A 75 13.82 5.69 8.05
N GLU A 76 13.41 4.58 8.67
CA GLU A 76 12.44 3.64 8.10
C GLU A 76 11.08 4.31 7.89
N ILE A 77 10.62 5.10 8.86
CA ILE A 77 9.35 5.85 8.75
C ILE A 77 9.43 6.87 7.59
N GLN A 78 10.58 7.52 7.40
CA GLN A 78 10.78 8.47 6.31
C GLN A 78 10.81 7.76 4.95
N ALA A 79 11.46 6.62 4.85
CA ALA A 79 11.50 5.81 3.63
C ALA A 79 10.11 5.26 3.27
N ASP A 80 9.32 4.79 4.26
CA ASP A 80 7.93 4.37 4.09
C ASP A 80 7.05 5.51 3.56
N LYS A 81 7.18 6.70 4.15
CA LYS A 81 6.45 7.89 3.69
C LYS A 81 6.85 8.29 2.28
N PHE A 82 8.14 8.26 1.97
CA PHE A 82 8.63 8.51 0.63
C PHE A 82 8.02 7.53 -0.37
N ALA A 83 8.07 6.22 -0.09
CA ALA A 83 7.49 5.20 -0.94
C ALA A 83 5.99 5.41 -1.16
N THR A 84 5.27 5.72 -0.07
CA THR A 84 3.83 6.00 -0.11
C THR A 84 3.52 7.19 -1.03
N TYR A 85 4.21 8.30 -0.86
CA TYR A 85 3.94 9.52 -1.64
C TYR A 85 4.44 9.41 -3.08
N PHE A 86 5.51 8.66 -3.31
CA PHE A 86 6.07 8.43 -4.64
C PHE A 86 5.14 7.53 -5.48
N LEU A 87 4.66 6.41 -4.92
CA LEU A 87 3.78 5.49 -5.63
C LEU A 87 2.34 6.00 -5.70
N MET A 88 1.89 6.76 -4.70
CA MET A 88 0.51 7.18 -4.52
C MET A 88 0.42 8.70 -4.27
N PRO A 89 0.79 9.55 -5.25
CA PRO A 89 0.65 11.01 -5.12
C PRO A 89 -0.81 11.39 -4.90
N MET A 90 -1.08 12.21 -3.87
CA MET A 90 -2.43 12.57 -3.45
C MET A 90 -3.31 13.05 -4.61
N LYS A 91 -2.80 14.01 -5.40
CA LYS A 91 -3.56 14.57 -6.52
C LYS A 91 -3.94 13.51 -7.56
N LEU A 92 -3.00 12.60 -7.89
CA LEU A 92 -3.27 11.53 -8.86
C LEU A 92 -4.33 10.55 -8.33
N ILE A 93 -4.27 10.19 -7.02
CA ILE A 93 -5.31 9.35 -6.43
C ILE A 93 -6.66 10.04 -6.49
N GLN A 94 -6.74 11.32 -6.13
CA GLN A 94 -8.00 12.08 -6.16
C GLN A 94 -8.60 12.11 -7.57
N ASP A 95 -7.78 12.32 -8.59
CA ASP A 95 -8.23 12.37 -9.99
C ASP A 95 -8.73 10.98 -10.45
N VAL A 96 -7.96 9.92 -10.21
CA VAL A 96 -8.36 8.55 -10.55
C VAL A 96 -9.58 8.12 -9.73
N PHE A 97 -9.64 8.47 -8.44
CA PHE A 97 -10.80 8.17 -7.59
C PHE A 97 -12.07 8.82 -8.12
N LEU A 98 -12.00 10.10 -8.49
CA LEU A 98 -13.13 10.81 -9.08
C LEU A 98 -13.55 10.21 -10.43
N GLU A 99 -12.58 9.78 -11.25
CA GLU A 99 -12.86 9.11 -12.52
C GLU A 99 -13.59 7.78 -12.34
N LEU A 100 -13.16 6.95 -11.37
CA LEU A 100 -13.72 5.62 -11.15
C LEU A 100 -15.05 5.64 -10.39
N PHE A 101 -15.16 6.46 -9.37
CA PHE A 101 -16.31 6.48 -8.47
C PHE A 101 -17.31 7.61 -8.77
N GLU A 102 -16.98 8.56 -9.66
CA GLU A 102 -17.80 9.72 -10.06
C GLU A 102 -18.25 10.62 -8.88
N ILE A 103 -17.64 10.41 -7.71
CA ILE A 103 -17.84 11.22 -6.49
C ILE A 103 -16.49 11.53 -5.85
N PRO A 104 -16.33 12.72 -5.24
CA PRO A 104 -15.05 13.11 -4.65
C PRO A 104 -14.72 12.36 -3.36
N LYS A 105 -15.69 11.74 -2.72
CA LYS A 105 -15.56 11.00 -1.47
C LYS A 105 -16.67 9.96 -1.36
N VAL A 106 -16.34 8.77 -0.88
CA VAL A 106 -17.32 7.72 -0.56
C VAL A 106 -17.72 7.81 0.91
N ILE A 107 -19.03 7.91 1.16
CA ILE A 107 -19.64 7.89 2.48
C ILE A 107 -20.64 6.73 2.51
N VAL A 108 -20.68 5.97 3.60
CA VAL A 108 -21.64 4.85 3.72
C VAL A 108 -23.09 5.35 3.79
N ASN A 109 -23.81 5.16 2.70
CA ASN A 109 -25.24 5.45 2.56
C ASN A 109 -25.89 4.50 1.53
N GLU A 110 -27.20 4.61 1.30
CA GLU A 110 -27.93 3.76 0.37
C GLU A 110 -27.39 3.85 -1.08
N ASN A 111 -27.01 5.03 -1.54
CA ASN A 111 -26.45 5.23 -2.89
C ASN A 111 -25.12 4.50 -3.06
N THR A 112 -24.25 4.59 -2.06
CA THR A 112 -22.96 3.88 -2.05
C THR A 112 -23.17 2.36 -2.08
N VAL A 113 -24.12 1.87 -1.29
CA VAL A 113 -24.46 0.44 -1.26
C VAL A 113 -24.93 -0.07 -2.61
N LEU A 114 -25.82 0.66 -3.26
CA LEU A 114 -26.30 0.32 -4.61
C LEU A 114 -25.14 0.35 -5.62
N ALA A 115 -24.27 1.34 -5.54
CA ALA A 115 -23.13 1.50 -6.44
C ALA A 115 -22.11 0.36 -6.32
N ILE A 116 -21.87 -0.16 -5.10
CA ILE A 116 -20.94 -1.28 -4.82
C ILE A 116 -21.58 -2.66 -5.02
N ARG A 117 -22.84 -2.78 -5.43
CA ARG A 117 -23.62 -4.02 -5.42
C ARG A 117 -23.78 -4.62 -4.01
N GLY A 118 -23.94 -3.78 -3.00
CA GLY A 118 -23.88 -4.16 -1.57
C GLY A 118 -25.23 -4.38 -0.97
N GLY A 119 -26.22 -4.92 -1.39
CA GLY A 119 -27.50 -5.31 -0.73
C GLY A 119 -28.16 -4.21 0.12
N SER A 120 -27.63 -3.92 1.29
CA SER A 120 -28.14 -2.88 2.20
C SER A 120 -27.00 -2.20 2.97
N VAL A 121 -27.26 -1.02 3.57
CA VAL A 121 -26.32 -0.31 4.44
C VAL A 121 -25.88 -1.19 5.63
N VAL A 122 -26.84 -1.94 6.21
CA VAL A 122 -26.55 -2.86 7.31
C VAL A 122 -25.57 -3.96 6.85
N ALA A 123 -25.85 -4.61 5.72
CA ALA A 123 -25.01 -5.66 5.18
C ALA A 123 -23.60 -5.14 4.84
N LEU A 124 -23.48 -3.92 4.26
CA LEU A 124 -22.17 -3.31 3.98
C LEU A 124 -21.41 -3.02 5.27
N ARG A 125 -22.09 -2.49 6.31
CA ARG A 125 -21.44 -2.23 7.61
C ARG A 125 -21.02 -3.52 8.31
N GLU A 126 -21.80 -4.58 8.26
CA GLU A 126 -21.44 -5.90 8.79
C GLU A 126 -20.24 -6.51 8.06
N LYS A 127 -20.17 -6.36 6.73
CA LYS A 127 -19.04 -6.81 5.90
C LYS A 127 -17.78 -6.04 6.23
N CYS A 128 -17.84 -4.71 6.25
CA CYS A 128 -16.68 -3.84 6.40
C CYS A 128 -16.26 -3.65 7.86
N LYS A 129 -17.21 -3.66 8.81
CA LYS A 129 -17.04 -3.50 10.26
C LYS A 129 -16.51 -2.14 10.73
N ASN A 130 -15.69 -1.47 9.95
CA ASN A 130 -15.07 -0.18 10.29
C ASN A 130 -14.56 0.54 9.03
N LEU A 131 -13.99 1.73 9.22
CA LEU A 131 -13.39 2.54 8.15
C LEU A 131 -12.35 1.75 7.34
N ARG A 132 -11.43 1.01 7.99
CA ARG A 132 -10.42 0.22 7.31
C ARG A 132 -11.01 -0.86 6.41
N GLY A 133 -12.06 -1.54 6.86
CA GLY A 133 -12.76 -2.54 6.05
C GLY A 133 -13.41 -1.93 4.80
N LEU A 134 -14.05 -0.76 4.94
CA LEU A 134 -14.60 -0.03 3.80
C LEU A 134 -13.51 0.44 2.83
N SER A 135 -12.39 0.94 3.36
CA SER A 135 -11.25 1.38 2.56
C SER A 135 -10.62 0.22 1.78
N ARG A 136 -10.55 -0.98 2.37
CA ARG A 136 -10.12 -2.21 1.67
C ARG A 136 -11.08 -2.61 0.57
N GLU A 137 -12.39 -2.55 0.85
CA GLU A 137 -13.44 -2.83 -0.15
C GLU A 137 -13.27 -1.91 -1.37
N LEU A 138 -13.14 -0.59 -1.16
CA LEU A 138 -12.95 0.38 -2.24
C LEU A 138 -11.63 0.20 -2.97
N SER A 139 -10.56 -0.18 -2.26
CA SER A 139 -9.25 -0.44 -2.87
C SER A 139 -9.23 -1.66 -3.79
N SER A 140 -10.13 -2.63 -3.52
CA SER A 140 -10.20 -3.92 -4.21
C SER A 140 -11.40 -4.06 -5.14
N THR A 141 -12.38 -3.15 -5.10
CA THR A 141 -13.53 -3.22 -6.00
C THR A 141 -13.12 -2.94 -7.44
N ASP A 142 -13.68 -3.70 -8.36
CA ASP A 142 -13.55 -3.53 -9.82
C ASP A 142 -14.86 -3.06 -10.48
N PHE A 143 -15.84 -2.65 -9.64
CA PHE A 143 -17.15 -2.23 -10.08
C PHE A 143 -17.70 -1.13 -9.16
N PHE A 144 -18.28 -0.08 -9.76
CA PHE A 144 -19.02 0.96 -9.07
C PHE A 144 -20.00 1.66 -10.03
N GLY A 145 -21.21 1.97 -9.58
CA GLY A 145 -22.19 2.75 -10.33
C GLY A 145 -22.56 2.18 -11.72
N GLY A 146 -22.53 0.85 -11.90
CA GLY A 146 -22.81 0.22 -13.20
C GLY A 146 -21.59 0.04 -14.11
N LYS A 147 -20.41 0.54 -13.72
CA LYS A 147 -19.16 0.48 -14.52
C LYS A 147 -18.17 -0.50 -13.94
N SER A 148 -17.47 -1.24 -14.80
CA SER A 148 -16.33 -2.08 -14.42
C SER A 148 -15.01 -1.42 -14.77
N PHE A 149 -14.00 -1.56 -13.91
CA PHE A 149 -12.69 -0.95 -14.05
C PHE A 149 -11.60 -1.78 -13.36
N LYS A 150 -10.34 -1.42 -13.58
CA LYS A 150 -9.21 -1.99 -12.84
C LYS A 150 -9.18 -1.41 -11.44
N THR A 151 -9.05 -2.25 -10.40
CA THR A 151 -9.08 -1.81 -9.00
C THR A 151 -8.01 -0.74 -8.71
N LEU A 152 -8.28 0.17 -7.76
CA LEU A 152 -7.32 1.21 -7.35
C LEU A 152 -5.96 0.62 -6.98
N ALA A 153 -5.94 -0.44 -6.17
CA ALA A 153 -4.70 -1.11 -5.77
C ALA A 153 -3.89 -1.58 -6.99
N LYS A 154 -4.56 -2.15 -8.01
CA LYS A 154 -3.90 -2.59 -9.25
C LYS A 154 -3.46 -1.43 -10.14
N ILE A 155 -4.20 -0.32 -10.19
CA ILE A 155 -3.82 0.87 -10.97
C ILE A 155 -2.51 1.44 -10.46
N PHE A 156 -2.37 1.57 -9.14
CA PHE A 156 -1.19 2.12 -8.49
C PHE A 156 -0.08 1.08 -8.23
N GLY A 157 -0.33 -0.21 -8.49
CA GLY A 157 0.64 -1.29 -8.30
C GLY A 157 1.07 -1.49 -6.85
N VAL A 158 0.13 -1.31 -5.91
CA VAL A 158 0.32 -1.45 -4.47
C VAL A 158 -0.65 -2.48 -3.88
N SER A 159 -0.39 -2.93 -2.64
CA SER A 159 -1.32 -3.83 -1.96
C SER A 159 -2.65 -3.14 -1.63
N ILE A 160 -3.71 -3.95 -1.48
CA ILE A 160 -5.04 -3.45 -1.03
C ILE A 160 -4.90 -2.71 0.30
N GLU A 161 -4.10 -3.24 1.22
CA GLU A 161 -3.88 -2.62 2.54
C GLU A 161 -3.19 -1.25 2.42
N THR A 162 -2.13 -1.17 1.62
CA THR A 162 -1.41 0.09 1.39
C THR A 162 -2.32 1.15 0.77
N MET A 163 -3.13 0.78 -0.23
CA MET A 163 -4.11 1.68 -0.83
C MET A 163 -5.19 2.09 0.18
N ALA A 164 -5.71 1.16 1.00
CA ALA A 164 -6.73 1.46 2.00
C ALA A 164 -6.23 2.49 3.04
N ILE A 165 -5.02 2.32 3.55
CA ILE A 165 -4.37 3.29 4.45
C ILE A 165 -4.30 4.66 3.78
N ARG A 166 -3.88 4.69 2.52
CA ARG A 166 -3.73 5.93 1.77
C ARG A 166 -5.05 6.66 1.53
N LEU A 167 -6.13 5.94 1.21
CA LEU A 167 -7.47 6.53 1.05
C LEU A 167 -7.97 7.18 2.34
N GLU A 168 -7.69 6.56 3.50
CA GLU A 168 -8.01 7.12 4.82
C GLU A 168 -7.21 8.38 5.11
N GLU A 169 -5.89 8.35 4.89
CA GLU A 169 -4.99 9.49 5.12
C GLU A 169 -5.42 10.74 4.34
N ILE A 170 -5.89 10.56 3.10
CA ILE A 170 -6.29 11.68 2.24
C ILE A 170 -7.80 11.98 2.32
N GLY A 171 -8.53 11.28 3.18
CA GLY A 171 -9.92 11.57 3.51
C GLY A 171 -10.94 11.27 2.41
N LEU A 172 -10.67 10.30 1.52
CA LEU A 172 -11.58 9.91 0.43
C LEU A 172 -12.67 8.93 0.86
N VAL A 173 -12.60 8.42 2.09
CA VAL A 173 -13.54 7.43 2.63
C VAL A 173 -14.03 7.86 4.00
N GLU A 174 -15.34 7.70 4.25
CA GLU A 174 -16.00 7.93 5.54
C GLU A 174 -16.98 6.78 5.84
N TYR A 175 -16.91 6.26 7.09
CA TYR A 175 -17.66 5.08 7.51
C TYR A 175 -18.84 5.42 8.44
#